data_88abffb167ef29deac02d07fcd7b0982
#
_entry.id   88abffb167ef29deac02d07fcd7b0982
#
_cell.length_a   1.000
_cell.length_b   1.000
_cell.length_c   1.000
_cell.angle_alpha   90.00
_cell.angle_beta   90.00
_cell.angle_gamma   90.00
#
_symmetry.space_group_name_H-M   'P 1'
#
loop_
_entity.id
_entity.type
_entity.pdbx_description
1 polymer ?
#
loop_
_entity_poly.entity_id
_entity_poly.type
_entity_poly.pdbx_seq_one_letter_code
_entity_poly.pdbx_strand_id
1 'polypeptide(L)'
;CRLMPYLYGKAVEAHEHGVPMMRPMMLEFPDDPACDMLDRQYMLGDSLLVAPIFRKDGEVQYYLPDGTWTSLLDGGKVEGGHWQTEIHDFMSLPLMVRPSTVLPLGAHDDRPDYDYLDGLELHVYQLADGESETVEIPDTKGSVAATFTVTMKDGQAQVETDSTKPYTVVVHQ
;
A
#
# COMPACT_ATOMS: atom_id res chain seq x y z
N CYS A 1 9.65 10.21 1.26
CA CYS A 1 8.81 10.82 2.32
C CYS A 1 7.31 10.86 1.95
N ARG A 2 6.95 10.81 0.65
CA ARG A 2 5.55 10.79 0.21
C ARG A 2 4.70 9.63 0.78
N LEU A 3 5.30 8.51 1.13
CA LEU A 3 4.62 7.39 1.80
C LEU A 3 4.35 7.63 3.31
N MET A 4 4.77 8.75 3.89
CA MET A 4 4.64 8.98 5.33
C MET A 4 3.19 8.92 5.85
N PRO A 5 2.17 9.44 5.15
CA PRO A 5 0.78 9.29 5.62
C PRO A 5 0.39 7.82 5.85
N TYR A 6 0.77 6.94 4.93
CA TYR A 6 0.57 5.50 5.06
C TYR A 6 1.42 4.88 6.17
N LEU A 7 2.75 5.10 6.12
CA LEU A 7 3.69 4.49 7.07
C LEU A 7 3.40 4.91 8.51
N TYR A 8 3.11 6.18 8.73
CA TYR A 8 2.81 6.67 10.08
C TYR A 8 1.45 6.15 10.58
N GLY A 9 0.44 6.04 9.70
CA GLY A 9 -0.82 5.37 10.02
C GLY A 9 -0.61 3.93 10.47
N LYS A 10 0.25 3.16 9.76
CA LYS A 10 0.61 1.79 10.17
C LYS A 10 1.45 1.72 11.45
N ALA A 11 2.23 2.76 11.76
CA ALA A 11 2.93 2.85 13.04
C ALA A 11 1.96 3.13 14.21
N VAL A 12 0.93 3.94 13.99
CA VAL A 12 -0.16 4.17 14.96
C VAL A 12 -0.93 2.88 15.20
N GLU A 13 -1.32 2.16 14.13
CA GLU A 13 -1.97 0.85 14.21
C GLU A 13 -1.12 -0.16 15.01
N ALA A 14 0.20 -0.18 14.77
CA ALA A 14 1.11 -1.04 15.53
C ALA A 14 1.16 -0.68 17.02
N HIS A 15 1.09 0.61 17.35
CA HIS A 15 1.08 1.08 18.73
C HIS A 15 -0.24 0.74 19.45
N GLU A 16 -1.37 0.93 18.78
CA GLU A 16 -2.69 0.79 19.39
C GLU A 16 -3.18 -0.67 19.44
N HIS A 17 -2.88 -1.43 18.38
CA HIS A 17 -3.43 -2.78 18.19
C HIS A 17 -2.38 -3.89 18.24
N GLY A 18 -1.09 -3.55 18.29
CA GLY A 18 -0.01 -4.53 18.33
C GLY A 18 0.23 -5.25 16.98
N VAL A 19 -0.37 -4.78 15.89
CA VAL A 19 -0.17 -5.34 14.55
C VAL A 19 1.13 -4.76 13.96
N PRO A 20 2.14 -5.58 13.60
CA PRO A 20 3.42 -5.06 13.15
C PRO A 20 3.32 -4.33 11.81
N MET A 21 4.20 -3.36 11.59
CA MET A 21 4.33 -2.67 10.30
C MET A 21 4.89 -3.59 9.22
N MET A 22 5.90 -4.41 9.56
CA MET A 22 6.44 -5.46 8.69
C MET A 22 5.76 -6.77 9.07
N ARG A 23 4.91 -7.28 8.18
CA ARG A 23 4.04 -8.42 8.44
C ARG A 23 4.51 -9.64 7.65
N PRO A 24 4.67 -10.82 8.24
CA PRO A 24 4.87 -12.02 7.47
C PRO A 24 3.65 -12.30 6.59
N MET A 25 3.87 -12.87 5.40
CA MET A 25 2.80 -13.12 4.44
C MET A 25 1.64 -13.93 5.03
N MET A 26 1.92 -14.92 5.87
CA MET A 26 0.91 -15.74 6.55
C MET A 26 -0.05 -14.94 7.47
N LEU A 27 0.36 -13.77 7.95
CA LEU A 27 -0.50 -12.91 8.77
C LEU A 27 -1.60 -12.24 7.94
N GLU A 28 -1.25 -11.81 6.71
CA GLU A 28 -2.15 -11.13 5.80
C GLU A 28 -2.94 -12.07 4.88
N PHE A 29 -2.38 -13.25 4.62
CA PHE A 29 -2.96 -14.26 3.73
C PHE A 29 -3.00 -15.63 4.42
N PRO A 30 -3.74 -15.77 5.54
CA PRO A 30 -3.76 -17.00 6.34
C PRO A 30 -4.42 -18.20 5.63
N ASP A 31 -5.23 -17.93 4.60
CA ASP A 31 -5.94 -18.95 3.83
C ASP A 31 -5.16 -19.39 2.58
N ASP A 32 -4.01 -18.78 2.29
CA ASP A 32 -3.14 -19.15 1.18
C ASP A 32 -1.93 -19.96 1.69
N PRO A 33 -1.91 -21.30 1.50
CA PRO A 33 -0.83 -22.15 1.99
C PRO A 33 0.55 -21.81 1.40
N ALA A 34 0.61 -21.14 0.24
CA ALA A 34 1.87 -20.67 -0.34
C ALA A 34 2.51 -19.58 0.53
N CYS A 35 1.73 -18.88 1.34
CA CYS A 35 2.20 -17.82 2.22
C CYS A 35 2.77 -18.29 3.56
N ASP A 36 2.62 -19.59 3.92
CA ASP A 36 3.00 -20.12 5.24
C ASP A 36 4.51 -20.01 5.54
N MET A 37 5.35 -20.20 4.52
CA MET A 37 6.81 -20.34 4.68
C MET A 37 7.61 -19.30 3.90
N LEU A 38 7.01 -18.18 3.53
CA LEU A 38 7.68 -17.11 2.78
C LEU A 38 8.53 -16.24 3.71
N ASP A 39 9.84 -16.42 3.68
CA ASP A 39 10.83 -15.74 4.54
C ASP A 39 11.65 -14.64 3.84
N ARG A 40 11.43 -14.44 2.52
CA ARG A 40 12.19 -13.48 1.69
C ARG A 40 11.35 -12.33 1.15
N GLN A 41 10.13 -12.23 1.61
CA GLN A 41 9.19 -11.16 1.29
C GLN A 41 8.31 -10.89 2.49
N TYR A 42 7.70 -9.72 2.53
CA TYR A 42 6.82 -9.32 3.61
C TYR A 42 5.80 -8.29 3.12
N MET A 43 4.73 -8.12 3.89
CA MET A 43 3.84 -6.98 3.72
C MET A 43 4.33 -5.80 4.58
N LEU A 44 4.49 -4.64 3.99
CA LEU A 44 4.68 -3.37 4.68
C LEU A 44 3.30 -2.75 4.90
N GLY A 45 2.80 -2.86 6.13
CA GLY A 45 1.38 -2.69 6.43
C GLY A 45 0.55 -3.81 5.79
N ASP A 46 -0.69 -3.50 5.47
CA ASP A 46 -1.66 -4.39 4.81
C ASP A 46 -1.67 -4.29 3.28
N SER A 47 -1.06 -3.24 2.73
CA SER A 47 -1.28 -2.83 1.34
C SER A 47 -0.08 -2.97 0.42
N LEU A 48 1.15 -3.04 0.96
CA LEU A 48 2.37 -3.07 0.15
C LEU A 48 3.17 -4.36 0.36
N LEU A 49 3.37 -5.13 -0.70
CA LEU A 49 4.28 -6.27 -0.69
C LEU A 49 5.68 -5.80 -1.08
N VAL A 50 6.67 -6.21 -0.30
CA VAL A 50 8.10 -5.92 -0.53
C VAL A 50 8.87 -7.22 -0.64
N ALA A 51 9.62 -7.39 -1.73
CA ALA A 51 10.54 -8.51 -1.91
C ALA A 51 11.99 -8.00 -2.04
N PRO A 52 12.77 -7.94 -0.95
CA PRO A 52 14.15 -7.50 -0.98
C PRO A 52 15.04 -8.40 -1.84
N ILE A 53 16.04 -7.81 -2.49
CA ILE A 53 16.95 -8.50 -3.37
C ILE A 53 18.17 -8.96 -2.56
N PHE A 54 18.37 -10.27 -2.43
CA PHE A 54 19.49 -10.86 -1.68
C PHE A 54 20.61 -11.39 -2.57
N ARG A 55 20.40 -11.42 -3.89
CA ARG A 55 21.35 -11.95 -4.86
C ARG A 55 22.18 -10.84 -5.50
N LYS A 56 23.45 -11.12 -5.73
CA LYS A 56 24.41 -10.19 -6.34
C LYS A 56 24.08 -9.85 -7.80
N ASP A 57 23.45 -10.79 -8.50
CA ASP A 57 23.01 -10.60 -9.90
C ASP A 57 21.70 -9.86 -10.07
N GLY A 58 21.07 -9.44 -8.95
CA GLY A 58 19.83 -8.71 -8.95
C GLY A 58 18.58 -9.56 -9.15
N GLU A 59 18.73 -10.88 -9.31
CA GLU A 59 17.57 -11.77 -9.45
C GLU A 59 16.82 -11.89 -8.12
N VAL A 60 15.52 -11.75 -8.19
CA VAL A 60 14.58 -11.94 -7.07
C VAL A 60 13.44 -12.85 -7.50
N GLN A 61 13.08 -13.78 -6.61
CA GLN A 61 11.89 -14.61 -6.74
C GLN A 61 10.96 -14.31 -5.57
N TYR A 62 9.70 -14.07 -5.88
CA TYR A 62 8.68 -13.78 -4.87
C TYR A 62 7.32 -14.31 -5.33
N TYR A 63 6.44 -14.53 -4.37
CA TYR A 63 5.08 -15.01 -4.62
C TYR A 63 4.09 -13.86 -4.47
N LEU A 64 3.21 -13.69 -5.45
CA LEU A 64 2.05 -12.80 -5.36
C LEU A 64 0.81 -13.64 -5.07
N PRO A 65 0.10 -13.42 -3.96
CA PRO A 65 -1.23 -13.97 -3.74
C PRO A 65 -2.23 -13.60 -4.84
N ASP A 66 -3.35 -14.32 -4.93
CA ASP A 66 -4.38 -14.08 -5.95
C ASP A 66 -4.79 -12.60 -6.05
N GLY A 67 -5.07 -12.14 -7.27
CA GLY A 67 -5.49 -10.79 -7.61
C GLY A 67 -4.54 -10.06 -8.54
N THR A 68 -4.94 -8.90 -9.03
CA THR A 68 -4.12 -8.06 -9.91
C THR A 68 -3.34 -7.05 -9.07
N TRP A 69 -2.05 -7.28 -8.91
CA TRP A 69 -1.13 -6.40 -8.18
C TRP A 69 -0.57 -5.31 -9.10
N THR A 70 -0.28 -4.15 -8.52
CA THR A 70 0.28 -3.03 -9.28
C THR A 70 1.63 -2.62 -8.71
N SER A 71 2.65 -2.55 -9.52
CA SER A 71 3.96 -2.03 -9.11
C SER A 71 3.85 -0.56 -8.72
N LEU A 72 4.27 -0.23 -7.50
CA LEU A 72 4.24 1.16 -7.02
C LEU A 72 5.26 2.05 -7.76
N LEU A 73 6.34 1.47 -8.29
CA LEU A 73 7.44 2.22 -8.89
C LEU A 73 7.17 2.63 -10.33
N ASP A 74 6.51 1.78 -11.11
CA ASP A 74 6.31 2.01 -12.55
C ASP A 74 4.85 1.85 -13.02
N GLY A 75 3.95 1.42 -12.14
CA GLY A 75 2.53 1.22 -12.45
C GLY A 75 2.23 -0.06 -13.24
N GLY A 76 3.22 -0.93 -13.44
CA GLY A 76 3.03 -2.21 -14.12
C GLY A 76 2.09 -3.12 -13.35
N LYS A 77 1.19 -3.83 -14.07
CA LYS A 77 0.25 -4.77 -13.46
C LYS A 77 0.72 -6.19 -13.63
N VAL A 78 0.57 -6.97 -12.58
CA VAL A 78 0.98 -8.38 -12.52
C VAL A 78 -0.15 -9.19 -11.90
N GLU A 79 -0.56 -10.26 -12.59
CA GLU A 79 -1.51 -11.21 -12.03
C GLU A 79 -0.82 -12.07 -10.96
N GLY A 80 -1.51 -12.23 -9.84
CA GLY A 80 -1.06 -13.07 -8.72
C GLY A 80 -1.45 -14.54 -8.86
N GLY A 81 -1.42 -15.26 -7.73
CA GLY A 81 -1.64 -16.71 -7.67
C GLY A 81 -0.41 -17.54 -8.06
N HIS A 82 0.74 -16.92 -8.31
CA HIS A 82 1.95 -17.62 -8.71
C HIS A 82 3.25 -16.89 -8.41
N TRP A 83 4.36 -17.59 -8.55
CA TRP A 83 5.71 -17.06 -8.36
C TRP A 83 6.12 -16.16 -9.51
N GLN A 84 6.75 -15.05 -9.18
CA GLN A 84 7.39 -14.12 -10.09
C GLN A 84 8.91 -14.29 -10.02
N THR A 85 9.59 -14.00 -11.13
CA THR A 85 11.06 -13.91 -11.21
C THR A 85 11.43 -12.67 -11.99
N GLU A 86 12.18 -11.78 -11.38
CA GLU A 86 12.58 -10.49 -11.96
C GLU A 86 14.07 -10.24 -11.74
N ILE A 87 14.64 -9.33 -12.52
CA ILE A 87 16.00 -8.83 -12.36
C ILE A 87 15.93 -7.32 -12.14
N HIS A 88 16.50 -6.87 -11.05
CA HIS A 88 16.53 -5.47 -10.64
C HIS A 88 17.95 -4.95 -10.49
N ASP A 89 18.11 -3.65 -10.67
CA ASP A 89 19.32 -2.92 -10.34
C ASP A 89 19.23 -2.30 -8.91
N PHE A 90 20.17 -1.41 -8.57
CA PHE A 90 20.17 -0.75 -7.27
C PHE A 90 19.07 0.31 -7.09
N MET A 91 18.35 0.68 -8.15
CA MET A 91 17.33 1.71 -8.13
C MET A 91 15.90 1.16 -8.08
N SER A 92 15.75 -0.15 -8.12
CA SER A 92 14.43 -0.81 -8.14
C SER A 92 14.39 -2.07 -7.29
N LEU A 93 13.21 -2.47 -6.88
CA LEU A 93 12.89 -3.74 -6.22
C LEU A 93 11.40 -4.04 -6.45
N PRO A 94 10.94 -5.28 -6.30
CA PRO A 94 9.52 -5.55 -6.27
C PRO A 94 8.86 -4.86 -5.07
N LEU A 95 8.04 -3.86 -5.37
CA LEU A 95 7.22 -3.11 -4.42
C LEU A 95 5.81 -3.04 -5.00
N MET A 96 4.96 -3.97 -4.58
CA MET A 96 3.68 -4.22 -5.20
C MET A 96 2.53 -3.76 -4.31
N VAL A 97 1.60 -3.02 -4.90
CA VAL A 97 0.37 -2.59 -4.22
C VAL A 97 -0.67 -3.68 -4.35
N ARG A 98 -1.24 -4.07 -3.21
CA ARG A 98 -2.34 -5.05 -3.13
C ARG A 98 -3.57 -4.54 -3.87
N PRO A 99 -4.33 -5.39 -4.60
CA PRO A 99 -5.62 -4.98 -5.14
C PRO A 99 -6.59 -4.54 -4.03
N SER A 100 -7.59 -3.76 -4.40
CA SER A 100 -8.58 -3.15 -3.51
C SER A 100 -7.95 -2.27 -2.41
N THR A 101 -6.92 -1.48 -2.78
CA THR A 101 -6.20 -0.59 -1.86
C THR A 101 -6.47 0.87 -2.19
N VAL A 102 -6.66 1.69 -1.16
CA VAL A 102 -6.52 3.16 -1.22
C VAL A 102 -5.25 3.55 -0.49
N LEU A 103 -4.21 3.94 -1.24
CA LEU A 103 -2.91 4.31 -0.71
C LEU A 103 -2.79 5.82 -0.60
N PRO A 104 -2.68 6.39 0.62
CA PRO A 104 -2.47 7.82 0.79
C PRO A 104 -1.02 8.21 0.55
N LEU A 105 -0.78 9.17 -0.32
CA LEU A 105 0.53 9.75 -0.60
C LEU A 105 0.52 11.25 -0.25
N GLY A 106 1.55 11.67 0.47
CA GLY A 106 1.73 13.08 0.83
C GLY A 106 2.46 13.90 -0.24
N ALA A 107 2.46 15.21 -0.07
CA ALA A 107 3.04 16.15 -1.03
C ALA A 107 4.57 16.26 -0.97
N HIS A 108 5.19 15.90 0.18
CA HIS A 108 6.62 16.14 0.42
C HIS A 108 7.46 14.89 0.22
N ASP A 109 8.55 15.00 -0.55
CA ASP A 109 9.53 13.95 -0.78
C ASP A 109 10.85 14.15 -0.01
N ASP A 110 11.03 15.35 0.57
CA ASP A 110 12.27 15.83 1.20
C ASP A 110 12.27 15.74 2.74
N ARG A 111 11.11 15.57 3.38
CA ARG A 111 10.98 15.51 4.85
C ARG A 111 9.81 14.64 5.31
N PRO A 112 9.90 13.98 6.48
CA PRO A 112 8.83 13.12 7.01
C PRO A 112 7.82 13.88 7.88
N ASP A 113 8.16 15.03 8.44
CA ASP A 113 7.41 15.80 9.44
C ASP A 113 6.64 16.97 8.81
N TYR A 114 5.51 16.69 8.21
CA TYR A 114 4.63 17.69 7.60
C TYR A 114 3.17 17.34 7.88
N ASP A 115 2.28 18.27 7.58
CA ASP A 115 0.84 18.01 7.65
C ASP A 115 0.42 17.09 6.49
N TYR A 116 0.08 15.85 6.80
CA TYR A 116 -0.21 14.81 5.80
C TYR A 116 -1.49 15.06 4.98
N LEU A 117 -2.36 15.97 5.45
CA LEU A 117 -3.54 16.40 4.69
C LEU A 117 -3.22 17.49 3.67
N ASP A 118 -2.03 18.12 3.74
CA ASP A 118 -1.64 19.18 2.83
C ASP A 118 -1.13 18.58 1.52
N GLY A 119 -1.88 18.77 0.42
CA GLY A 119 -1.58 18.18 -0.88
C GLY A 119 -1.69 16.65 -0.92
N LEU A 120 -2.59 16.06 -0.11
CA LEU A 120 -2.85 14.63 -0.06
C LEU A 120 -3.33 14.11 -1.40
N GLU A 121 -2.76 12.99 -1.84
CA GLU A 121 -3.25 12.21 -2.97
C GLU A 121 -3.74 10.84 -2.47
N LEU A 122 -4.94 10.45 -2.85
CA LEU A 122 -5.50 9.11 -2.62
C LEU A 122 -5.36 8.29 -3.90
N HIS A 123 -4.45 7.34 -3.89
CA HIS A 123 -4.23 6.43 -5.01
C HIS A 123 -5.06 5.17 -4.83
N VAL A 124 -6.03 4.95 -5.72
CA VAL A 124 -6.99 3.84 -5.68
C VAL A 124 -6.52 2.75 -6.62
N TYR A 125 -6.21 1.57 -6.09
CA TYR A 125 -5.69 0.44 -6.85
C TYR A 125 -6.70 -0.70 -6.93
N GLN A 126 -7.14 -1.05 -8.15
CA GLN A 126 -7.97 -2.22 -8.44
C GLN A 126 -9.19 -2.38 -7.50
N LEU A 127 -9.79 -1.27 -7.07
CA LEU A 127 -11.03 -1.29 -6.30
C LEU A 127 -12.19 -1.55 -7.27
N ALA A 128 -12.95 -2.62 -7.05
CA ALA A 128 -14.04 -3.01 -7.93
C ALA A 128 -15.26 -2.10 -7.77
N ASP A 129 -16.09 -2.04 -8.80
CA ASP A 129 -17.32 -1.25 -8.76
C ASP A 129 -18.26 -1.78 -7.66
N GLY A 130 -18.74 -0.87 -6.81
CA GLY A 130 -19.51 -1.19 -5.61
C GLY A 130 -18.69 -1.48 -4.36
N GLU A 131 -17.38 -1.62 -4.45
CA GLU A 131 -16.50 -1.77 -3.29
C GLU A 131 -16.13 -0.42 -2.67
N SER A 132 -15.87 -0.44 -1.37
CA SER A 132 -15.46 0.73 -0.59
C SER A 132 -14.26 0.40 0.28
N GLU A 133 -13.32 1.34 0.37
CA GLU A 133 -12.16 1.26 1.25
C GLU A 133 -12.02 2.54 2.07
N THR A 134 -11.67 2.39 3.35
CA THR A 134 -11.54 3.51 4.27
C THR A 134 -10.11 3.65 4.75
N VAL A 135 -9.57 4.87 4.66
CA VAL A 135 -8.25 5.22 5.16
C VAL A 135 -8.33 6.36 6.17
N GLU A 136 -7.59 6.22 7.25
CA GLU A 136 -7.41 7.26 8.27
C GLU A 136 -6.05 7.91 8.09
N ILE A 137 -6.04 9.23 8.03
CA ILE A 137 -4.80 10.01 7.91
C ILE A 137 -4.45 10.54 9.30
N PRO A 138 -3.30 10.16 9.86
CA PRO A 138 -2.88 10.64 11.17
C PRO A 138 -2.33 12.07 11.11
N ASP A 139 -2.45 12.80 12.20
CA ASP A 139 -1.66 14.00 12.46
C ASP A 139 -0.23 13.62 12.91
N THR A 140 0.65 14.59 13.07
CA THR A 140 2.04 14.38 13.53
C THR A 140 2.17 13.89 14.98
N LYS A 141 1.04 13.78 15.73
CA LYS A 141 0.98 13.27 17.10
C LYS A 141 0.39 11.85 17.18
N GLY A 142 -0.07 11.31 16.04
CA GLY A 142 -0.67 9.99 15.95
C GLY A 142 -2.18 9.97 16.16
N SER A 143 -2.85 11.12 16.29
CA SER A 143 -4.31 11.17 16.31
C SER A 143 -4.86 11.17 14.89
N VAL A 144 -6.06 10.65 14.68
CA VAL A 144 -6.74 10.73 13.37
C VAL A 144 -7.06 12.18 13.07
N ALA A 145 -6.47 12.71 11.98
CA ALA A 145 -6.70 14.06 11.50
C ALA A 145 -7.88 14.13 10.52
N ALA A 146 -8.07 13.09 9.71
CA ALA A 146 -9.22 12.95 8.83
C ALA A 146 -9.41 11.49 8.40
N THR A 147 -10.65 11.16 8.06
CA THR A 147 -11.06 9.86 7.50
C THR A 147 -11.54 10.04 6.07
N PHE A 148 -11.14 9.13 5.19
CA PHE A 148 -11.59 9.11 3.79
C PHE A 148 -12.15 7.73 3.48
N THR A 149 -13.41 7.67 3.07
CA THR A 149 -14.04 6.45 2.52
C THR A 149 -14.20 6.63 1.02
N VAL A 150 -13.50 5.81 0.26
CA VAL A 150 -13.53 5.80 -1.21
C VAL A 150 -14.41 4.65 -1.67
N THR A 151 -15.43 4.94 -2.45
CA THR A 151 -16.33 3.96 -3.07
C THR A 151 -16.22 4.06 -4.57
N MET A 152 -16.00 2.95 -5.26
CA MET A 152 -16.09 2.90 -6.72
C MET A 152 -17.52 2.74 -7.16
N LYS A 153 -17.99 3.62 -8.06
CA LYS A 153 -19.33 3.57 -8.63
C LYS A 153 -19.30 4.01 -10.08
N ASP A 154 -19.84 3.15 -10.96
CA ASP A 154 -19.87 3.38 -12.41
C ASP A 154 -18.48 3.76 -12.99
N GLY A 155 -17.41 3.11 -12.48
CA GLY A 155 -16.03 3.37 -12.87
C GLY A 155 -15.43 4.69 -12.34
N GLN A 156 -16.10 5.36 -11.41
CA GLN A 156 -15.63 6.60 -10.78
C GLN A 156 -15.49 6.46 -9.27
N ALA A 157 -14.42 7.03 -8.73
CA ALA A 157 -14.21 7.08 -7.29
C ALA A 157 -15.07 8.20 -6.67
N GLN A 158 -15.95 7.83 -5.75
CA GLN A 158 -16.70 8.75 -4.89
C GLN A 158 -16.04 8.74 -3.51
N VAL A 159 -15.84 9.92 -2.92
CA VAL A 159 -15.14 10.05 -1.64
C VAL A 159 -16.05 10.75 -0.62
N GLU A 160 -16.23 10.09 0.52
CA GLU A 160 -16.81 10.68 1.72
C GLU A 160 -15.69 10.98 2.72
N THR A 161 -15.65 12.18 3.28
CA THR A 161 -14.59 12.60 4.21
C THR A 161 -15.06 13.69 5.15
N ASP A 162 -14.46 13.76 6.33
CA ASP A 162 -14.55 14.86 7.29
C ASP A 162 -13.43 15.91 7.13
N SER A 163 -12.52 15.71 6.16
CA SER A 163 -11.46 16.66 5.85
C SER A 163 -12.02 17.98 5.27
N THR A 164 -11.48 19.09 5.76
CA THR A 164 -11.73 20.44 5.19
C THR A 164 -10.65 20.86 4.20
N LYS A 165 -9.56 20.08 4.07
CA LYS A 165 -8.46 20.36 3.14
C LYS A 165 -8.71 19.74 1.78
N PRO A 166 -8.21 20.35 0.70
CA PRO A 166 -8.28 19.78 -0.64
C PRO A 166 -7.41 18.53 -0.74
N TYR A 167 -7.85 17.58 -1.53
CA TYR A 167 -7.14 16.35 -1.86
C TYR A 167 -7.34 15.99 -3.34
N THR A 168 -6.52 15.08 -3.84
CA THR A 168 -6.64 14.55 -5.21
C THR A 168 -6.91 13.05 -5.15
N VAL A 169 -7.70 12.53 -6.09
CA VAL A 169 -7.91 11.08 -6.26
C VAL A 169 -7.30 10.65 -7.58
N VAL A 170 -6.47 9.61 -7.54
CA VAL A 170 -5.81 9.01 -8.72
C VAL A 170 -6.23 7.54 -8.78
N VAL A 171 -6.93 7.15 -9.84
CA VAL A 171 -7.45 5.79 -10.01
C VAL A 171 -6.53 5.00 -10.95
N HIS A 172 -6.06 3.83 -10.47
CA HIS A 172 -5.25 2.86 -11.18
C HIS A 172 -6.10 1.60 -11.45
N GLN A 173 -6.68 1.52 -12.65
CA GLN A 173 -7.50 0.39 -13.11
C GLN A 173 -6.81 -0.45 -14.16
#